data_e5779ae5c668d8805e6bb7d8a4b163ff
#
_entry.id   e5779ae5c668d8805e6bb7d8a4b163ff
#
_cell.length_a   1.000
_cell.length_b   1.000
_cell.length_c   1.000
_cell.angle_alpha   90.00
_cell.angle_beta   90.00
_cell.angle_gamma   90.00
#
_symmetry.space_group_name_H-M   'P 1'
#
loop_
_entity.id
_entity.type
_entity.pdbx_description
1 polymer ?
#
loop_
_entity_poly.entity_id
_entity_poly.type
_entity_poly.pdbx_seq_one_letter_code
_entity_poly.pdbx_strand_id
1 'polypeptide(L)'
;MALDAEVAHPTYDAPEKDLYELGEMPPFGYVPRQMYAWAIRRERHGEPEKAFQVEIVDTPLPSGNEVLVLVMAAGVNYNGVWAGLGVPISPFDGHKADYHIAG
;
A
#
# COMPACT_ATOMS: atom_id res chain seq x y z
N MET A 1 4.37 4.96 35.02
CA MET A 1 3.65 4.83 34.68
C MET A 1 3.43 3.96 33.90
N ALA A 2 3.32 3.42 33.91
CA ALA A 2 3.10 2.63 33.30
C ALA A 2 2.52 2.69 32.23
N LEU A 3 2.54 3.00 32.15
CA LEU A 3 2.12 3.10 31.45
C LEU A 3 1.81 2.96 30.74
N ASP A 4 1.84 2.73 30.86
CA ASP A 4 1.69 2.83 30.05
C ASP A 4 1.73 2.01 28.93
N ALA A 5 2.08 0.88 29.10
CA ALA A 5 2.07 -0.08 28.08
C ALA A 5 0.71 -0.19 27.46
N GLU A 6 -0.28 -0.19 28.27
CA GLU A 6 -1.58 -0.25 27.67
C GLU A 6 -1.94 1.03 26.99
N VAL A 7 -1.28 2.07 27.32
CA VAL A 7 -1.49 3.30 26.62
C VAL A 7 -0.84 3.18 25.25
N ALA A 8 0.28 2.49 25.20
CA ALA A 8 0.99 2.37 23.96
C ALA A 8 0.29 1.42 23.01
N HIS A 9 -0.51 0.55 23.54
CA HIS A 9 -1.21 -0.35 22.70
C HIS A 9 -2.61 0.15 22.61
N PRO A 10 -2.88 0.86 21.60
CA PRO A 10 -4.24 1.20 21.35
C PRO A 10 -4.95 -0.10 21.32
N THR A 11 -5.91 -0.06 21.87
CA THR A 11 -6.68 -0.95 21.93
C THR A 11 -7.31 -1.52 20.96
N TYR A 12 -7.07 -2.29 20.54
CA TYR A 12 -7.60 -2.84 19.50
C TYR A 12 -8.53 -3.88 19.80
N ASP A 13 -9.70 -3.51 19.88
CA ASP A 13 -10.77 -4.43 19.88
C ASP A 13 -11.24 -4.64 18.46
N ALA A 14 -10.51 -4.21 17.51
CA ALA A 14 -10.88 -4.36 16.12
C ALA A 14 -10.87 -5.84 15.74
N PRO A 15 -11.84 -6.31 14.98
CA PRO A 15 -11.85 -7.70 14.55
C PRO A 15 -10.77 -7.96 13.51
N GLU A 16 -10.34 -9.20 13.40
CA GLU A 16 -9.44 -9.61 12.35
C GLU A 16 -10.24 -9.83 11.09
N LYS A 17 -9.87 -9.16 10.03
CA LYS A 17 -10.57 -9.23 8.74
C LYS A 17 -9.56 -9.44 7.63
N ASP A 18 -10.03 -9.94 6.50
CA ASP A 18 -9.16 -10.09 5.34
C ASP A 18 -8.90 -8.76 4.64
N LEU A 19 -9.80 -7.81 4.77
CA LEU A 19 -9.68 -6.51 4.13
C LEU A 19 -10.23 -5.45 5.06
N TYR A 20 -9.46 -4.37 5.26
CA TYR A 20 -9.90 -3.24 6.08
C TYR A 20 -10.23 -2.05 5.18
N GLU A 21 -11.31 -1.35 5.53
CA GLU A 21 -11.68 -0.15 4.79
C GLU A 21 -10.68 0.97 5.05
N LEU A 22 -10.67 1.95 4.18
CA LEU A 22 -9.79 3.09 4.35
C LEU A 22 -10.10 3.76 5.68
N GLY A 23 -9.07 4.00 6.45
CA GLY A 23 -9.22 4.61 7.76
C GLY A 23 -9.39 3.62 8.91
N GLU A 24 -9.64 2.35 8.60
CA GLU A 24 -9.69 1.34 9.65
C GLU A 24 -8.28 0.83 9.92
N MET A 25 -8.06 0.40 11.15
CA MET A 25 -6.77 -0.16 11.53
C MET A 25 -6.96 -1.61 11.93
N PRO A 26 -6.09 -2.50 11.49
CA PRO A 26 -6.12 -3.87 11.99
C PRO A 26 -5.64 -3.94 13.43
N PRO A 27 -5.93 -5.03 14.14
CA PRO A 27 -5.35 -5.22 15.46
C PRO A 27 -3.83 -5.20 15.38
N PHE A 28 -3.20 -4.78 16.46
CA PHE A 28 -1.76 -4.65 16.48
C PHE A 28 -1.09 -5.98 16.17
N GLY A 29 -0.22 -5.98 15.19
CA GLY A 29 0.50 -7.20 14.79
C GLY A 29 -0.24 -8.09 13.81
N TYR A 30 -1.48 -7.77 13.48
CA TYR A 30 -2.24 -8.57 12.53
C TYR A 30 -2.06 -8.02 11.12
N VAL A 31 -1.81 -8.90 10.17
CA VAL A 31 -1.65 -8.52 8.77
C VAL A 31 -2.83 -9.08 7.98
N PRO A 32 -3.66 -8.21 7.39
CA PRO A 32 -4.78 -8.69 6.59
C PRO A 32 -4.29 -9.33 5.28
N ARG A 33 -5.11 -10.18 4.71
CA ARG A 33 -4.72 -10.88 3.48
C ARG A 33 -4.76 -9.99 2.26
N GLN A 34 -5.62 -8.99 2.28
CA GLN A 34 -5.80 -8.07 1.14
C GLN A 34 -5.75 -6.65 1.63
N MET A 35 -5.50 -5.74 0.72
CA MET A 35 -5.43 -4.32 1.04
C MET A 35 -5.87 -3.48 -0.16
N TYR A 36 -6.31 -2.27 0.12
CA TYR A 36 -6.53 -1.29 -0.92
C TYR A 36 -5.19 -0.65 -1.27
N ALA A 37 -4.98 -0.40 -2.54
CA ALA A 37 -3.76 0.26 -2.99
C ALA A 37 -4.04 1.11 -4.22
N TRP A 38 -3.33 2.23 -4.34
CA TRP A 38 -3.29 2.98 -5.59
C TRP A 38 -2.37 2.21 -6.50
N ALA A 39 -2.89 1.65 -7.57
CA ALA A 39 -2.12 0.78 -8.44
C ALA A 39 -2.07 1.34 -9.86
N ILE A 40 -0.96 1.08 -10.51
CA ILE A 40 -0.75 1.41 -11.91
C ILE A 40 -0.59 0.09 -12.64
N ARG A 41 -1.20 -0.02 -13.81
CA ARG A 41 -1.00 -1.18 -14.66
C ARG A 41 -0.43 -0.72 -15.99
N ARG A 42 0.37 -1.58 -16.60
CA ARG A 42 1.03 -1.23 -17.87
C ARG A 42 0.03 -0.77 -18.92
N GLU A 43 -1.10 -1.45 -18.99
CA GLU A 43 -2.11 -1.13 -20.00
C GLU A 43 -2.86 0.18 -19.71
N ARG A 44 -2.65 0.76 -18.53
CA ARG A 44 -3.30 2.02 -18.19
C ARG A 44 -2.36 3.22 -18.20
N HIS A 45 -1.13 3.04 -18.67
CA HIS A 45 -0.22 4.19 -18.77
C HIS A 45 -0.88 5.31 -19.59
N GLY A 46 -0.76 6.52 -19.10
CA GLY A 46 -1.35 7.68 -19.73
C GLY A 46 -1.62 8.77 -18.72
N GLU A 47 -2.73 9.44 -18.86
CA GLU A 47 -3.07 10.51 -17.93
C GLU A 47 -3.13 9.97 -16.51
N PRO A 48 -2.42 10.61 -15.56
CA PRO A 48 -2.33 10.08 -14.21
C PRO A 48 -3.68 9.82 -13.55
N GLU A 49 -4.66 10.67 -13.80
CA GLU A 49 -5.97 10.50 -13.19
C GLU A 49 -6.69 9.25 -13.68
N LYS A 50 -6.23 8.65 -14.78
CA LYS A 50 -6.79 7.40 -15.27
C LYS A 50 -5.85 6.24 -14.99
N ALA A 51 -4.55 6.50 -14.93
CA ALA A 51 -3.56 5.46 -14.69
C ALA A 51 -3.60 4.97 -13.26
N PHE A 52 -3.81 5.89 -12.31
CA PHE A 52 -3.88 5.52 -10.92
C PHE A 52 -5.30 5.12 -10.57
N GLN A 53 -5.48 3.92 -10.09
CA GLN A 53 -6.79 3.46 -9.64
C GLN A 53 -6.63 2.71 -8.33
N VAL A 54 -7.64 2.85 -7.47
CA VAL A 54 -7.65 2.10 -6.22
C VAL A 54 -8.06 0.67 -6.54
N GLU A 55 -7.26 -0.26 -6.13
CA GLU A 55 -7.53 -1.69 -6.35
C GLU A 55 -7.39 -2.44 -5.05
N ILE A 56 -8.03 -3.59 -4.98
CA ILE A 56 -7.84 -4.51 -3.88
C ILE A 56 -6.81 -5.52 -4.35
N VAL A 57 -5.70 -5.58 -3.64
CA VAL A 57 -4.59 -6.46 -4.00
C VAL A 57 -4.20 -7.29 -2.79
N ASP A 58 -3.48 -8.37 -3.03
CA ASP A 58 -2.98 -9.19 -1.94
C ASP A 58 -1.91 -8.42 -1.19
N THR A 59 -1.94 -8.52 0.13
CA THR A 59 -0.92 -7.89 0.95
C THR A 59 0.42 -8.59 0.67
N PRO A 60 1.48 -7.84 0.38
CA PRO A 60 2.76 -8.46 0.11
C PRO A 60 3.32 -9.11 1.39
N LEU A 61 4.08 -10.16 1.21
CA LEU A 61 4.72 -10.84 2.33
C LEU A 61 6.21 -10.58 2.25
N PRO A 62 6.83 -10.19 3.36
CA PRO A 62 8.26 -9.93 3.34
C PRO A 62 9.04 -11.24 3.24
N SER A 63 10.20 -11.18 2.63
CA SER A 63 11.09 -12.33 2.54
C SER A 63 12.52 -11.84 2.72
N GLY A 64 13.40 -12.74 3.14
CA GLY A 64 14.80 -12.38 3.34
C GLY A 64 14.96 -11.25 4.34
N ASN A 65 15.54 -10.16 3.88
CA ASN A 65 15.81 -9.02 4.74
C ASN A 65 14.75 -7.92 4.65
N GLU A 66 13.60 -8.25 4.10
CA GLU A 66 12.52 -7.27 3.94
C GLU A 66 11.67 -7.15 5.21
N VAL A 67 11.05 -6.03 5.35
CA VAL A 67 10.07 -5.81 6.43
C VAL A 67 8.76 -5.33 5.81
N LEU A 68 7.67 -5.61 6.50
CA LEU A 68 6.35 -5.14 6.07
C LEU A 68 6.01 -3.90 6.89
N VAL A 69 5.65 -2.83 6.21
CA VAL A 69 5.35 -1.55 6.85
C VAL A 69 3.88 -1.21 6.63
N LEU A 70 3.18 -0.87 7.71
CA LEU A 70 1.84 -0.33 7.59
C LEU A 70 1.96 1.14 7.22
N VAL A 71 1.57 1.47 5.99
CA VAL A 71 1.69 2.83 5.48
C VAL A 71 0.53 3.65 6.01
N MET A 72 0.83 4.73 6.71
CA MET A 72 -0.19 5.63 7.24
C MET A 72 -0.27 6.92 6.44
N ALA A 73 0.78 7.25 5.71
CA ALA A 73 0.79 8.44 4.86
C ALA A 73 1.90 8.27 3.83
N ALA A 74 1.71 8.88 2.67
CA ALA A 74 2.72 8.85 1.62
C ALA A 74 2.79 10.23 0.98
N GLY A 75 4.00 10.67 0.66
CA GLY A 75 4.19 11.94 -0.01
C GLY A 75 3.84 11.82 -1.49
N VAL A 76 3.34 12.91 -2.04
CA VAL A 76 3.04 12.99 -3.46
C VAL A 76 4.17 13.75 -4.12
N ASN A 77 4.72 13.20 -5.17
CA ASN A 77 5.79 13.88 -5.91
C ASN A 77 5.68 13.57 -7.40
N TYR A 78 6.49 14.25 -8.19
CA TYR A 78 6.37 14.18 -9.65
C TYR A 78 6.77 12.81 -10.21
N ASN A 79 7.53 12.03 -9.48
CA ASN A 79 7.84 10.67 -9.91
C ASN A 79 6.58 9.83 -10.04
N GLY A 80 5.57 10.10 -9.24
CA GLY A 80 4.29 9.42 -9.38
C GLY A 80 3.64 9.72 -10.72
N VAL A 81 3.73 10.97 -11.16
CA VAL A 81 3.19 11.36 -12.47
C VAL A 81 3.90 10.58 -13.58
N TRP A 82 5.22 10.50 -13.52
CA TRP A 82 5.98 9.76 -14.51
C TRP A 82 5.62 8.27 -14.51
N ALA A 83 5.43 7.70 -13.33
CA ALA A 83 5.04 6.31 -13.23
C ALA A 83 3.68 6.05 -13.89
N GLY A 84 2.74 6.96 -13.68
CA GLY A 84 1.42 6.84 -14.30
C GLY A 84 1.48 6.98 -15.81
N LEU A 85 2.27 7.95 -16.28
CA LEU A 85 2.43 8.17 -17.72
C LEU A 85 3.22 7.04 -18.39
N GLY A 86 4.14 6.43 -17.65
CA GLY A 86 5.02 5.42 -18.22
C GLY A 86 6.22 6.00 -18.95
N VAL A 87 6.39 7.32 -18.91
CA VAL A 87 7.51 8.01 -19.55
C VAL A 87 8.03 9.05 -18.58
N PRO A 88 9.31 9.35 -18.59
CA PRO A 88 10.33 8.80 -19.48
C PRO A 88 10.68 7.35 -19.20
N ILE A 89 10.37 6.85 -18.02
CA ILE A 89 10.66 5.47 -17.63
C ILE A 89 9.41 4.88 -16.99
N SER A 90 9.04 3.69 -17.42
CA SER A 90 7.92 2.98 -16.79
C SER A 90 8.41 2.22 -15.58
N PRO A 91 7.62 2.16 -14.49
CA PRO A 91 7.99 1.31 -13.36
C PRO A 91 8.08 -0.16 -13.75
N PHE A 92 7.42 -0.55 -14.84
CA PHE A 92 7.45 -1.93 -15.30
C PHE A 92 8.73 -2.27 -16.07
N ASP A 93 9.60 -1.29 -16.33
CA ASP A 93 10.87 -1.55 -16.98
C ASP A 93 11.83 -2.23 -16.02
N GLY A 94 11.66 -2.01 -14.74
CA GLY A 94 12.58 -2.53 -13.74
C GLY A 94 12.11 -3.80 -13.02
N HIS A 95 10.89 -4.22 -13.24
CA HIS A 95 10.39 -5.43 -12.59
C HIS A 95 9.23 -6.01 -13.39
N LYS A 96 8.99 -7.30 -13.13
CA LYS A 96 7.93 -8.00 -13.82
C LYS A 96 6.81 -8.19 -12.83
N ALA A 97 5.81 -7.42 -12.94
CA ALA A 97 4.63 -7.52 -12.10
C ALA A 97 3.43 -7.08 -12.91
N ASP A 98 2.25 -7.52 -12.51
CA ASP A 98 1.05 -7.15 -13.21
C ASP A 98 0.64 -5.73 -12.88
N TYR A 99 1.10 -5.21 -11.76
CA TYR A 99 0.77 -3.87 -11.32
C TYR A 99 1.91 -3.30 -10.49
N HIS A 100 1.89 -1.98 -10.31
CA HIS A 100 2.84 -1.26 -9.48
C HIS A 100 2.06 -0.43 -8.48
N ILE A 101 2.43 -0.52 -7.21
CA ILE A 101 1.77 0.25 -6.16
C ILE A 101 2.46 1.59 -6.04
N ALA A 102 1.68 2.65 -6.08
CA ALA A 102 2.20 4.01 -5.95
C ALA A 102 2.15 4.44 -4.48
N GLY A 103 3.17 5.15 -4.06
CA GLY A 103 3.21 5.69 -2.71
C GLY A 103 4.27 5.13 -1.79
#